data_13f1ea276c1b725c4e31fae8f6e32c36
#
_entry.id   13f1ea276c1b725c4e31fae8f6e32c36
#
_cell.length_a   1.000
_cell.length_b   1.000
_cell.length_c   1.000
_cell.angle_alpha   90.00
_cell.angle_beta   90.00
_cell.angle_gamma   90.00
#
_symmetry.space_group_name_H-M   'P 1'
#
loop_
_entity.id
_entity.type
_entity.pdbx_description
1 polymer ?
#
loop_
_entity_poly.entity_id
_entity_poly.type
_entity_poly.pdbx_seq_one_letter_code
_entity_poly.pdbx_strand_id
1 'polypeptide(L)'
;MKHLLISAAAIAVLMGTGAAFSQTDQTTTTVTHTPDSTTQTTVTKSQDADGNYTQYRKTVTATRHYDAGVWAPPADYRPHHIGVGDRLTPDLLASNYYVSNYGSYNLASPPEGTVWVRVGADVFLVRSDNGEVIQADYGMFN
;
A
#
# COMPACT_ATOMS: atom_id res chain seq x y z
N MET A 1 8.89 -16.96 -6.81
CA MET A 1 7.83 -16.30 -7.61
C MET A 1 7.47 -15.00 -6.92
N LYS A 2 7.71 -13.86 -7.58
CA LYS A 2 7.41 -12.54 -7.04
C LYS A 2 5.90 -12.30 -7.21
N HIS A 3 5.14 -12.41 -6.14
CA HIS A 3 3.74 -12.03 -6.16
C HIS A 3 3.64 -10.51 -6.19
N LEU A 4 3.28 -9.99 -7.37
CA LEU A 4 2.94 -8.60 -7.56
C LEU A 4 1.56 -8.37 -6.93
N LEU A 5 1.52 -7.79 -5.73
CA LEU A 5 0.26 -7.33 -5.16
C LEU A 5 -0.12 -6.02 -5.84
N ILE A 6 -0.98 -6.12 -6.84
CA ILE A 6 -1.62 -4.95 -7.44
C ILE A 6 -2.75 -4.55 -6.50
N SER A 7 -2.50 -3.54 -5.70
CA SER A 7 -3.51 -2.99 -4.79
C SER A 7 -4.09 -1.70 -5.37
N ALA A 8 -5.38 -1.77 -5.62
CA ALA A 8 -6.34 -0.69 -5.85
C ALA A 8 -5.96 0.41 -6.84
N ALA A 9 -6.46 0.28 -8.05
CA ALA A 9 -6.60 1.39 -8.98
C ALA A 9 -7.67 2.36 -8.46
N ALA A 10 -7.26 3.53 -7.98
CA ALA A 10 -8.18 4.66 -7.86
C ALA A 10 -8.34 5.27 -9.25
N ILE A 11 -9.43 4.98 -9.92
CA ILE A 11 -9.79 5.61 -11.19
C ILE A 11 -10.50 6.92 -10.84
N ALA A 12 -9.80 8.03 -10.88
CA ALA A 12 -10.41 9.35 -10.89
C ALA A 12 -10.62 9.75 -12.34
N VAL A 13 -11.83 9.63 -12.83
CA VAL A 13 -12.22 10.19 -14.12
C VAL A 13 -12.66 11.62 -13.85
N LEU A 14 -11.81 12.60 -14.10
CA LEU A 14 -12.20 14.00 -14.15
C LEU A 14 -12.72 14.29 -15.56
N MET A 15 -14.02 14.36 -15.71
CA MET A 15 -14.65 14.92 -16.91
C MET A 15 -14.74 16.44 -16.74
N GLY A 16 -13.83 17.17 -17.35
CA GLY A 16 -13.89 18.60 -17.46
C GLY A 16 -14.90 19.00 -18.55
N THR A 17 -16.04 19.53 -18.19
CA THR A 17 -16.96 20.18 -19.12
C THR A 17 -16.54 21.65 -19.30
N GLY A 18 -15.70 21.91 -20.29
CA GLY A 18 -15.38 23.27 -20.75
C GLY A 18 -16.01 23.52 -22.10
N ALA A 19 -16.73 24.63 -22.21
CA ALA A 19 -17.44 25.02 -23.43
C ALA A 19 -16.52 25.20 -24.64
N ALA A 20 -16.94 24.68 -25.80
CA ALA A 20 -16.60 25.02 -27.17
C ALA A 20 -15.40 24.30 -27.85
N PHE A 21 -14.55 23.54 -27.21
CA PHE A 21 -13.62 22.60 -27.88
C PHE A 21 -13.62 21.30 -27.11
N SER A 22 -14.08 20.21 -27.70
CA SER A 22 -14.17 18.91 -27.04
C SER A 22 -12.80 18.26 -26.94
N GLN A 23 -11.99 18.75 -26.02
CA GLN A 23 -10.81 18.04 -25.54
C GLN A 23 -11.28 17.08 -24.45
N THR A 24 -11.13 15.79 -24.69
CA THR A 24 -11.45 14.79 -23.68
C THR A 24 -10.15 14.32 -23.05
N ASP A 25 -9.92 14.72 -21.81
CA ASP A 25 -8.77 14.27 -21.03
C ASP A 25 -9.19 13.10 -20.13
N GLN A 26 -8.55 11.97 -20.30
CA GLN A 26 -8.71 10.82 -19.43
C GLN A 26 -7.42 10.59 -18.65
N THR A 27 -7.48 10.70 -17.34
CA THR A 27 -6.35 10.45 -16.47
C THR A 27 -6.60 9.19 -15.65
N THR A 28 -5.68 8.25 -15.75
CA THR A 28 -5.68 7.02 -14.94
C THR A 28 -4.43 7.03 -14.06
N THR A 29 -4.61 6.92 -12.76
CA THR A 29 -3.51 6.78 -11.80
C THR A 29 -3.52 5.37 -11.23
N THR A 30 -2.42 4.66 -11.40
CA THR A 30 -2.19 3.35 -10.80
C THR A 30 -1.13 3.49 -9.72
N VAL A 31 -1.42 3.01 -8.52
CA VAL A 31 -0.45 2.94 -7.42
C VAL A 31 -0.12 1.48 -7.19
N THR A 32 1.15 1.15 -7.30
CA THR A 32 1.67 -0.20 -7.04
C THR A 32 2.59 -0.13 -5.84
N HIS A 33 2.29 -0.92 -4.83
CA HIS A 33 3.14 -1.10 -3.67
C HIS A 33 3.93 -2.40 -3.81
N THR A 34 5.24 -2.28 -3.67
CA THR A 34 6.14 -3.42 -3.52
C THR A 34 6.78 -3.35 -2.13
N PRO A 35 7.43 -4.43 -1.64
CA PRO A 35 8.08 -4.40 -0.32
C PRO A 35 9.03 -3.22 -0.11
N ASP A 36 9.69 -2.78 -1.18
CA ASP A 36 10.75 -1.76 -1.10
C ASP A 36 10.35 -0.42 -1.72
N SER A 37 9.19 -0.32 -2.33
CA SER A 37 8.83 0.90 -3.04
C SER A 37 7.34 1.07 -3.27
N THR A 38 6.93 2.32 -3.34
CA THR A 38 5.62 2.70 -3.88
C THR A 38 5.82 3.35 -5.23
N THR A 39 5.26 2.76 -6.26
CA THR A 39 5.29 3.30 -7.62
C THR A 39 3.93 3.87 -7.98
N GLN A 40 3.88 5.15 -8.25
CA GLN A 40 2.71 5.83 -8.79
C GLN A 40 2.90 6.08 -10.28
N THR A 41 2.04 5.50 -11.09
CA THR A 41 2.03 5.73 -12.54
C THR A 41 0.75 6.48 -12.91
N THR A 42 0.90 7.67 -13.43
CA THR A 42 -0.20 8.47 -13.96
C THR A 42 -0.12 8.48 -15.48
N VAL A 43 -1.18 8.05 -16.13
CA VAL A 43 -1.31 8.07 -17.58
C VAL A 43 -2.42 9.04 -17.93
N THR A 44 -2.10 10.10 -18.66
CA THR A 44 -3.06 11.04 -19.19
C THR A 44 -3.15 10.85 -20.70
N LYS A 45 -4.35 10.61 -21.19
CA LYS A 45 -4.66 10.55 -22.62
C LYS A 45 -5.49 11.77 -22.95
N SER A 46 -5.00 12.55 -23.88
CA SER A 46 -5.69 13.71 -24.43
C SER A 46 -6.02 13.47 -25.90
N GLN A 47 -7.22 13.84 -26.29
CA GLN A 47 -7.62 13.87 -27.71
C GLN A 47 -7.88 15.32 -28.10
N ASP A 48 -7.22 15.77 -29.16
CA ASP A 48 -7.46 17.11 -29.70
C ASP A 48 -8.72 17.16 -30.59
N ALA A 49 -9.09 18.35 -31.02
CA ALA A 49 -10.28 18.58 -31.85
C ALA A 49 -10.19 17.88 -33.23
N ASP A 50 -8.99 17.57 -33.68
CA ASP A 50 -8.72 16.89 -34.95
C ASP A 50 -8.71 15.36 -34.81
N GLY A 51 -8.95 14.85 -33.60
CA GLY A 51 -9.03 13.42 -33.30
C GLY A 51 -7.68 12.76 -33.02
N ASN A 52 -6.59 13.52 -32.90
CA ASN A 52 -5.27 12.98 -32.60
C ASN A 52 -5.15 12.69 -31.09
N TYR A 53 -4.52 11.59 -30.76
CA TYR A 53 -4.28 11.20 -29.38
C TYR A 53 -2.86 11.52 -28.95
N THR A 54 -2.75 12.18 -27.80
CA THR A 54 -1.49 12.37 -27.10
C THR A 54 -1.56 11.59 -25.80
N GLN A 55 -0.56 10.77 -25.55
CA GLN A 55 -0.45 10.03 -24.29
C GLN A 55 0.79 10.49 -23.52
N TYR A 56 0.58 10.96 -22.32
CA TYR A 56 1.65 11.30 -21.37
C TYR A 56 1.65 10.31 -20.22
N ARG A 57 2.82 9.76 -19.90
CA ARG A 57 3.01 8.86 -18.76
C ARG A 57 4.04 9.46 -17.82
N LYS A 58 3.65 9.63 -16.57
CA LYS A 58 4.55 10.00 -15.48
C LYS A 58 4.60 8.85 -14.49
N THR A 59 5.78 8.34 -14.23
CA THR A 59 6.01 7.33 -13.20
C THR A 59 6.88 7.93 -12.11
N VAL A 60 6.40 7.88 -10.89
CA VAL A 60 7.14 8.28 -9.70
C VAL A 60 7.31 7.06 -8.83
N THR A 61 8.55 6.68 -8.56
CA THR A 61 8.89 5.60 -7.64
C THR A 61 9.50 6.20 -6.39
N ALA A 62 8.90 5.94 -5.25
CA ALA A 62 9.42 6.35 -3.95
C ALA A 62 9.73 5.11 -3.13
N THR A 63 10.98 4.95 -2.76
CA THR A 63 11.41 3.96 -1.77
C THR A 63 11.30 4.62 -0.40
N ARG A 64 10.54 4.03 0.50
CA ARG A 64 10.33 4.56 1.84
C ARG A 64 10.61 3.49 2.87
N HIS A 65 11.65 3.72 3.65
CA HIS A 65 11.91 2.98 4.87
C HIS A 65 11.67 3.93 6.04
N TYR A 66 10.97 3.46 7.03
CA TYR A 66 10.67 4.22 8.23
C TYR A 66 11.53 3.73 9.38
N ASP A 67 12.04 4.65 10.16
CA ASP A 67 12.68 4.32 11.44
C ASP A 67 11.61 4.27 12.53
N ALA A 68 11.33 3.10 13.04
CA ALA A 68 10.41 2.89 14.15
C ALA A 68 11.12 2.32 15.39
N GLY A 69 12.43 2.50 15.46
CA GLY A 69 13.25 1.98 16.55
C GLY A 69 13.48 0.47 16.49
N VAL A 70 14.25 -0.03 17.42
CA VAL A 70 14.62 -1.44 17.50
C VAL A 70 13.38 -2.29 17.82
N TRP A 71 13.13 -3.30 17.00
CA TRP A 71 12.11 -4.28 17.26
C TRP A 71 12.68 -5.41 18.14
N ALA A 72 12.02 -5.69 19.25
CA ALA A 72 12.39 -6.77 20.16
C ALA A 72 11.45 -7.96 19.96
N PRO A 73 11.93 -9.08 19.41
CA PRO A 73 11.09 -10.25 19.22
C PRO A 73 10.65 -10.89 20.55
N PRO A 74 9.51 -11.61 20.56
CA PRO A 74 9.20 -12.52 21.67
C PRO A 74 10.31 -13.56 21.86
N ALA A 75 10.45 -14.09 23.09
CA ALA A 75 11.57 -14.98 23.46
C ALA A 75 11.72 -16.22 22.57
N ASP A 76 10.61 -16.79 22.11
CA ASP A 76 10.59 -18.00 21.28
C ASP A 76 10.33 -17.70 19.79
N TYR A 77 10.42 -16.44 19.38
CA TYR A 77 10.19 -16.07 18.00
C TYR A 77 11.26 -16.63 17.07
N ARG A 78 10.81 -17.28 16.03
CA ARG A 78 11.67 -17.74 14.92
C ARG A 78 11.29 -17.02 13.65
N PRO A 79 12.23 -16.30 13.00
CA PRO A 79 11.96 -15.66 11.73
C PRO A 79 11.46 -16.67 10.69
N HIS A 80 10.32 -16.38 10.10
CA HIS A 80 9.75 -17.13 8.99
C HIS A 80 8.94 -16.18 8.11
N HIS A 81 8.69 -16.61 6.89
CA HIS A 81 7.84 -15.82 6.00
C HIS A 81 6.40 -15.88 6.46
N ILE A 82 5.79 -14.71 6.64
CA ILE A 82 4.38 -14.54 6.99
C ILE A 82 3.68 -13.94 5.79
N GLY A 83 2.65 -14.57 5.30
CA GLY A 83 1.86 -14.13 4.15
C GLY A 83 0.41 -13.84 4.50
N VAL A 84 -0.33 -13.28 3.54
CA VAL A 84 -1.77 -13.10 3.67
C VAL A 84 -2.46 -14.47 3.79
N GLY A 85 -3.35 -14.60 4.78
CA GLY A 85 -4.02 -15.86 5.14
C GLY A 85 -3.34 -16.64 6.25
N ASP A 86 -2.08 -16.34 6.57
CA ASP A 86 -1.40 -16.90 7.73
C ASP A 86 -1.97 -16.31 9.03
N ARG A 87 -1.60 -16.91 10.16
CA ARG A 87 -1.99 -16.40 11.49
C ARG A 87 -0.77 -16.08 12.30
N LEU A 88 -0.77 -14.89 12.89
CA LEU A 88 0.24 -14.52 13.88
C LEU A 88 0.02 -15.32 15.16
N THR A 89 1.13 -15.67 15.80
CA THR A 89 1.08 -16.31 17.12
C THR A 89 0.55 -15.32 18.16
N PRO A 90 -0.08 -15.80 19.25
CA PRO A 90 -0.60 -14.92 20.29
C PRO A 90 0.44 -13.95 20.86
N ASP A 91 1.71 -14.35 20.92
CA ASP A 91 2.81 -13.53 21.43
C ASP A 91 3.05 -12.30 20.53
N LEU A 92 2.86 -12.43 19.22
CA LEU A 92 2.96 -11.33 18.26
C LEU A 92 1.72 -10.43 18.26
N LEU A 93 0.62 -10.87 18.84
CA LEU A 93 -0.62 -10.10 18.98
C LEU A 93 -0.65 -9.29 20.28
N ALA A 94 0.44 -9.23 21.02
CA ALA A 94 0.55 -8.37 22.20
C ALA A 94 0.57 -6.89 21.78
N SER A 95 -0.03 -6.04 22.60
CA SER A 95 -0.24 -4.62 22.28
C SER A 95 1.05 -3.82 22.04
N ASN A 96 2.19 -4.29 22.55
CA ASN A 96 3.49 -3.67 22.33
C ASN A 96 4.00 -3.80 20.89
N TYR A 97 3.40 -4.69 20.09
CA TYR A 97 3.70 -4.85 18.67
C TYR A 97 2.71 -4.09 17.77
N TYR A 98 1.68 -3.48 18.33
CA TYR A 98 0.71 -2.72 17.57
C TYR A 98 1.30 -1.41 17.05
N VAL A 99 1.00 -1.11 15.79
CA VAL A 99 1.34 0.15 15.15
C VAL A 99 0.15 1.09 15.29
N SER A 100 0.10 1.86 16.37
CA SER A 100 -0.99 2.80 16.63
C SER A 100 -0.85 4.11 15.86
N ASN A 101 0.38 4.50 15.54
CA ASN A 101 0.68 5.69 14.74
C ASN A 101 0.79 5.39 13.23
N TYR A 102 -0.08 4.52 12.75
CA TYR A 102 -0.09 4.06 11.35
C TYR A 102 -0.11 5.19 10.32
N GLY A 103 -0.73 6.32 10.62
CA GLY A 103 -0.71 7.49 9.75
C GLY A 103 0.68 8.07 9.50
N SER A 104 1.60 7.96 10.47
CA SER A 104 3.00 8.39 10.31
C SER A 104 3.78 7.53 9.31
N TYR A 105 3.31 6.33 9.06
CA TYR A 105 3.91 5.37 8.14
C TYR A 105 3.11 5.23 6.82
N ASN A 106 2.22 6.17 6.59
CA ASN A 106 1.35 6.16 5.40
C ASN A 106 0.48 4.89 5.27
N LEU A 107 0.18 4.26 6.40
CA LEU A 107 -0.77 3.16 6.48
C LEU A 107 -2.19 3.69 6.64
N ALA A 108 -3.14 3.01 6.05
CA ALA A 108 -4.55 3.36 6.19
C ALA A 108 -5.04 3.09 7.62
N SER A 109 -6.09 3.80 8.03
CA SER A 109 -6.79 3.48 9.27
C SER A 109 -7.29 2.03 9.24
N PRO A 110 -6.97 1.20 10.25
CA PRO A 110 -7.40 -0.18 10.25
C PRO A 110 -8.92 -0.26 10.34
N PRO A 111 -9.58 -1.11 9.54
CA PRO A 111 -11.01 -1.39 9.67
C PRO A 111 -11.35 -1.92 11.06
N GLU A 112 -12.62 -1.81 11.44
CA GLU A 112 -13.11 -2.37 12.71
C GLU A 112 -12.78 -3.86 12.82
N GLY A 113 -12.32 -4.27 14.00
CA GLY A 113 -11.89 -5.65 14.28
C GLY A 113 -10.52 -6.02 13.71
N THR A 114 -9.75 -5.04 13.22
CA THR A 114 -8.39 -5.24 12.73
C THR A 114 -7.40 -4.32 13.43
N VAL A 115 -6.12 -4.72 13.42
CA VAL A 115 -5.02 -3.93 13.96
C VAL A 115 -3.78 -4.08 13.08
N TRP A 116 -2.95 -3.04 13.06
CA TRP A 116 -1.63 -3.12 12.46
C TRP A 116 -0.62 -3.68 13.46
N VAL A 117 0.12 -4.69 13.06
CA VAL A 117 1.15 -5.35 13.88
C VAL A 117 2.48 -5.31 13.17
N ARG A 118 3.53 -4.87 13.87
CA ARG A 118 4.90 -4.89 13.37
C ARG A 118 5.57 -6.21 13.74
N VAL A 119 6.20 -6.84 12.75
CA VAL A 119 7.06 -8.02 12.95
C VAL A 119 8.38 -7.80 12.24
N GLY A 120 9.39 -7.38 12.98
CA GLY A 120 10.69 -7.00 12.39
C GLY A 120 10.60 -5.76 11.51
N ALA A 121 10.99 -5.92 10.25
CA ALA A 121 10.89 -4.88 9.22
C ALA A 121 9.51 -4.79 8.56
N ASP A 122 8.64 -5.77 8.81
CA ASP A 122 7.36 -5.92 8.13
C ASP A 122 6.20 -5.45 8.99
N VAL A 123 5.10 -5.10 8.34
CA VAL A 123 3.85 -4.71 8.99
C VAL A 123 2.70 -5.51 8.41
N PHE A 124 1.83 -5.98 9.27
CA PHE A 124 0.67 -6.79 8.91
C PHE A 124 -0.63 -6.18 9.45
N LEU A 125 -1.64 -6.11 8.59
CA LEU A 125 -2.99 -5.87 9.04
C LEU A 125 -3.61 -7.23 9.41
N VAL A 126 -3.99 -7.38 10.66
CA VAL A 126 -4.48 -8.66 11.17
C VAL A 126 -5.85 -8.51 11.84
N ARG A 127 -6.62 -9.57 11.83
CA ARG A 127 -7.82 -9.66 12.65
C ARG A 127 -7.45 -9.73 14.12
N SER A 128 -8.07 -8.91 14.93
CA SER A 128 -7.79 -8.85 16.36
C SER A 128 -8.33 -10.07 17.13
N ASP A 129 -9.30 -10.79 16.56
CA ASP A 129 -9.94 -11.95 17.18
C ASP A 129 -9.14 -13.26 17.00
N ASN A 130 -8.46 -13.43 15.87
CA ASN A 130 -7.81 -14.69 15.53
C ASN A 130 -6.41 -14.55 14.94
N GLY A 131 -5.91 -13.32 14.78
CA GLY A 131 -4.57 -13.05 14.24
C GLY A 131 -4.37 -13.33 12.76
N GLU A 132 -5.45 -13.55 12.00
CA GLU A 132 -5.36 -13.79 10.56
C GLU A 132 -4.85 -12.56 9.83
N VAL A 133 -3.81 -12.74 9.02
CA VAL A 133 -3.21 -11.69 8.20
C VAL A 133 -4.10 -11.40 6.99
N ILE A 134 -4.56 -10.16 6.91
CA ILE A 134 -5.41 -9.67 5.82
C ILE A 134 -4.57 -8.93 4.78
N GLN A 135 -3.57 -8.19 5.24
CA GLN A 135 -2.65 -7.44 4.39
C GLN A 135 -1.23 -7.54 4.96
N ALA A 136 -0.25 -7.56 4.08
CA ALA A 136 1.16 -7.60 4.44
C ALA A 136 1.94 -6.53 3.66
N ASP A 137 2.66 -5.68 4.38
CA ASP A 137 3.57 -4.68 3.83
C ASP A 137 4.98 -5.00 4.31
N TYR A 138 5.81 -5.50 3.40
CA TYR A 138 7.16 -5.98 3.71
C TYR A 138 8.21 -4.88 3.60
N GLY A 139 9.26 -4.97 4.43
CA GLY A 139 10.42 -4.08 4.36
C GLY A 139 10.08 -2.62 4.63
N MET A 140 9.07 -2.35 5.46
CA MET A 140 8.62 -1.00 5.74
C MET A 140 9.52 -0.28 6.75
N PHE A 141 10.12 -1.01 7.65
CA PHE A 141 10.99 -0.49 8.71
C PHE A 141 12.45 -0.89 8.51
N ASN A 142 13.36 0.01 8.94
CA ASN A 142 14.79 -0.28 9.04
C ASN A 142 15.11 -1.03 10.33
#